data_70dbac7593dc44c3fecc0a96d2a775d9
#
_entry.id   70dbac7593dc44c3fecc0a96d2a775d9
#
_cell.length_a   1.000
_cell.length_b   1.000
_cell.length_c   1.000
_cell.angle_alpha   90.00
_cell.angle_beta   90.00
_cell.angle_gamma   90.00
#
_symmetry.space_group_name_H-M   'P 1'
#
loop_
_entity.id
_entity.type
_entity.pdbx_description
1 polymer ?
#
loop_
_entity_poly.entity_id
_entity_poly.type
_entity_poly.pdbx_seq_one_letter_code
_entity_poly.pdbx_strand_id
1 'polypeptide(L)'
;MLHEIMKAPDRQSAVEDITRFSEEFGARYSKAVETLTKDQDQLLTFFDFPAEHWIHLRTTNPVESPFATVKARTKVTKGAGSRKAGLAMAFKLLLAAEQRWRRVNAPHLVALVRAGVEFPNGKAEMFTLEPSDDSLFARSPSVYAAEEVLIHNI
;
A
#
# COMPACT_ATOMS: atom_id res chain seq x y z
N MET A 1 -8.72 19.91 -4.45
CA MET A 1 -9.65 18.87 -4.92
C MET A 1 -9.01 17.52 -5.12
N LEU A 2 -8.15 17.23 -6.15
CA LEU A 2 -7.54 15.89 -6.28
C LEU A 2 -6.78 15.41 -5.03
N HIS A 3 -6.17 16.33 -4.30
CA HIS A 3 -5.46 16.02 -3.07
C HIS A 3 -6.38 15.69 -1.89
N GLU A 4 -7.62 16.16 -1.91
CA GLU A 4 -8.65 15.88 -0.92
C GLU A 4 -9.18 14.47 -1.05
N ILE A 5 -9.39 13.99 -2.29
CA ILE A 5 -9.75 12.59 -2.58
C ILE A 5 -8.80 11.60 -1.89
N MET A 6 -7.49 11.87 -2.00
CA MET A 6 -6.47 11.01 -1.38
C MET A 6 -6.37 11.19 0.15
N LYS A 7 -6.97 12.24 0.73
CA LYS A 7 -7.00 12.52 2.17
C LYS A 7 -8.35 12.25 2.81
N ALA A 8 -9.33 11.81 2.03
CA ALA A 8 -10.64 11.47 2.54
C ALA A 8 -10.56 10.52 3.75
N PRO A 9 -11.46 10.65 4.73
CA PRO A 9 -11.45 9.84 5.95
C PRO A 9 -11.85 8.40 5.70
N ASP A 10 -12.64 8.14 4.66
CA ASP A 10 -13.16 6.84 4.25
C ASP A 10 -13.37 6.77 2.74
N ARG A 11 -13.59 5.55 2.23
CA ARG A 11 -13.79 5.27 0.81
C ARG A 11 -15.01 5.98 0.24
N GLN A 12 -16.11 6.08 1.00
CA GLN A 12 -17.34 6.71 0.56
C GLN A 12 -17.14 8.21 0.31
N SER A 13 -16.52 8.90 1.24
CA SER A 13 -16.17 10.33 1.10
C SER A 13 -15.25 10.57 -0.10
N ALA A 14 -14.30 9.67 -0.35
CA ALA A 14 -13.43 9.76 -1.52
C ALA A 14 -14.20 9.63 -2.85
N VAL A 15 -15.18 8.72 -2.92
CA VAL A 15 -16.05 8.55 -4.09
C VAL A 15 -16.92 9.79 -4.32
N GLU A 16 -17.45 10.39 -3.27
CA GLU A 16 -18.22 11.63 -3.35
C GLU A 16 -17.37 12.80 -3.87
N ASP A 17 -16.12 12.90 -3.41
CA ASP A 17 -15.18 13.91 -3.90
C ASP A 17 -14.80 13.69 -5.37
N ILE A 18 -14.67 12.44 -5.83
CA ILE A 18 -14.46 12.10 -7.25
C ILE A 18 -15.67 12.53 -8.09
N THR A 19 -16.88 12.27 -7.59
CA THR A 19 -18.12 12.66 -8.27
C THR A 19 -18.20 14.18 -8.41
N ARG A 20 -17.97 14.91 -7.31
CA ARG A 20 -17.94 16.38 -7.31
C ARG A 20 -16.87 16.93 -8.26
N PHE A 21 -15.68 16.33 -8.27
CA PHE A 21 -14.63 16.70 -9.22
C PHE A 21 -15.08 16.50 -10.66
N SER A 22 -15.76 15.39 -10.95
CA SER A 22 -16.24 15.05 -12.28
C SER A 22 -17.31 16.04 -12.77
N GLU A 23 -18.22 16.46 -11.89
CA GLU A 23 -19.26 17.45 -12.20
C GLU A 23 -18.65 18.83 -12.46
N GLU A 24 -17.70 19.26 -11.63
CA GLU A 24 -17.10 20.61 -11.73
C GLU A 24 -16.13 20.74 -12.92
N PHE A 25 -15.34 19.71 -13.19
CA PHE A 25 -14.25 19.77 -14.18
C PHE A 25 -14.49 18.99 -15.46
N GLY A 26 -15.58 18.19 -15.53
CA GLY A 26 -15.86 17.32 -16.67
C GLY A 26 -15.94 18.03 -18.00
N ALA A 27 -16.58 19.20 -18.04
CA ALA A 27 -16.71 20.00 -19.25
C ALA A 27 -15.38 20.54 -19.78
N ARG A 28 -14.44 20.87 -18.87
CA ARG A 28 -13.16 21.51 -19.22
C ARG A 28 -12.01 20.51 -19.35
N TYR A 29 -12.03 19.44 -18.56
CA TYR A 29 -10.96 18.45 -18.43
C TYR A 29 -11.47 17.02 -18.55
N SER A 30 -12.30 16.74 -19.56
CA SER A 30 -12.95 15.44 -19.76
C SER A 30 -12.00 14.25 -19.73
N LYS A 31 -10.80 14.38 -20.34
CA LYS A 31 -9.79 13.33 -20.33
C LYS A 31 -9.20 13.04 -18.94
N ALA A 32 -9.07 14.05 -18.10
CA ALA A 32 -8.59 13.87 -16.73
C ALA A 32 -9.65 13.18 -15.87
N VAL A 33 -10.92 13.55 -16.03
CA VAL A 33 -12.06 12.90 -15.37
C VAL A 33 -12.19 11.45 -15.84
N GLU A 34 -12.09 11.17 -17.13
CA GLU A 34 -12.11 9.81 -17.68
C GLU A 34 -11.01 8.93 -17.06
N THR A 35 -9.78 9.45 -16.97
CA THR A 35 -8.66 8.73 -16.35
C THR A 35 -8.93 8.45 -14.89
N LEU A 36 -9.44 9.44 -14.14
CA LEU A 36 -9.72 9.31 -12.72
C LEU A 36 -10.83 8.28 -12.44
N THR A 37 -11.92 8.34 -13.21
CA THR A 37 -13.07 7.44 -13.02
C THR A 37 -12.79 6.02 -13.49
N LYS A 38 -12.01 5.85 -14.56
CA LYS A 38 -11.62 4.54 -15.08
C LYS A 38 -10.84 3.72 -14.06
N ASP A 39 -9.92 4.35 -13.34
CA ASP A 39 -9.00 3.68 -12.42
C ASP A 39 -9.40 3.94 -10.94
N GLN A 40 -10.65 4.36 -10.69
CA GLN A 40 -11.15 4.74 -9.37
C GLN A 40 -10.97 3.63 -8.33
N ASP A 41 -11.31 2.39 -8.67
CA ASP A 41 -11.20 1.26 -7.73
C ASP A 41 -9.75 0.99 -7.34
N GLN A 42 -8.83 1.03 -8.31
CA GLN A 42 -7.40 0.87 -8.05
C GLN A 42 -6.86 2.02 -7.19
N LEU A 43 -7.30 3.24 -7.48
CA LEU A 43 -6.89 4.43 -6.73
C LEU A 43 -7.31 4.36 -5.26
N LEU A 44 -8.48 3.80 -4.98
CA LEU A 44 -9.05 3.71 -3.64
C LEU A 44 -8.74 2.40 -2.90
N THR A 45 -7.97 1.48 -3.49
CA THR A 45 -7.60 0.20 -2.88
C THR A 45 -6.88 0.35 -1.54
N PHE A 46 -6.19 1.47 -1.29
CA PHE A 46 -5.49 1.69 -0.02
C PHE A 46 -6.43 1.73 1.20
N PHE A 47 -7.72 2.00 1.01
CA PHE A 47 -8.73 1.94 2.08
C PHE A 47 -8.98 0.53 2.62
N ASP A 48 -8.57 -0.50 1.88
CA ASP A 48 -8.69 -1.91 2.26
C ASP A 48 -7.49 -2.39 3.10
N PHE A 49 -6.58 -1.49 3.47
CA PHE A 49 -5.41 -1.72 4.30
C PHE A 49 -5.48 -0.93 5.61
N PRO A 50 -4.72 -1.33 6.67
CA PRO A 50 -4.69 -0.60 7.93
C PRO A 50 -4.49 0.91 7.75
N ALA A 51 -5.25 1.72 8.46
CA ALA A 51 -5.18 3.19 8.34
C ALA A 51 -3.78 3.74 8.58
N GLU A 52 -2.99 3.12 9.45
CA GLU A 52 -1.60 3.46 9.75
C GLU A 52 -0.67 3.27 8.55
N HIS A 53 -1.04 2.39 7.62
CA HIS A 53 -0.28 2.12 6.40
C HIS A 53 -0.61 3.10 5.26
N TRP A 54 -1.72 3.81 5.30
CA TRP A 54 -2.17 4.67 4.20
C TRP A 54 -1.15 5.72 3.77
N ILE A 55 -0.40 6.28 4.71
CA ILE A 55 0.65 7.25 4.42
C ILE A 55 1.73 6.68 3.48
N HIS A 56 1.97 5.38 3.54
CA HIS A 56 2.94 4.69 2.68
C HIS A 56 2.31 4.24 1.35
N LEU A 57 1.02 3.91 1.34
CA LEU A 57 0.30 3.38 0.17
C LEU A 57 -0.18 4.49 -0.78
N ARG A 58 -0.41 5.71 -0.28
CA ARG A 58 -0.85 6.87 -1.08
C ARG A 58 0.26 7.51 -1.92
N THR A 59 1.48 6.99 -1.89
CA THR A 59 2.63 7.61 -2.53
C THR A 59 3.60 6.57 -3.08
N THR A 60 4.24 6.89 -4.20
CA THR A 60 5.32 6.10 -4.80
C THR A 60 6.70 6.45 -4.22
N ASN A 61 6.80 7.45 -3.34
CA ASN A 61 8.06 7.93 -2.77
C ASN A 61 8.94 6.83 -2.16
N PRO A 62 8.40 5.82 -1.45
CA PRO A 62 9.21 4.73 -0.90
C PRO A 62 9.95 3.93 -1.98
N VAL A 63 9.36 3.81 -3.17
CA VAL A 63 9.97 3.12 -4.32
C VAL A 63 10.87 4.07 -5.12
N GLU A 64 10.45 5.31 -5.32
CA GLU A 64 11.18 6.30 -6.11
C GLU A 64 12.54 6.67 -5.49
N SER A 65 12.61 6.79 -4.16
CA SER A 65 13.83 7.19 -3.46
C SER A 65 15.03 6.25 -3.70
N PRO A 66 14.92 4.92 -3.57
CA PRO A 66 16.00 4.00 -3.91
C PRO A 66 16.41 4.08 -5.39
N PHE A 67 15.42 4.17 -6.30
CA PHE A 67 15.70 4.28 -7.73
C PHE A 67 16.33 5.61 -8.13
N ALA A 68 16.07 6.70 -7.43
CA ALA A 68 16.75 7.97 -7.64
C ALA A 68 18.26 7.83 -7.40
N THR A 69 18.68 7.08 -6.39
CA THR A 69 20.08 6.78 -6.11
C THR A 69 20.72 5.95 -7.23
N VAL A 70 20.03 4.91 -7.70
CA VAL A 70 20.50 4.09 -8.84
C VAL A 70 20.65 4.96 -10.09
N LYS A 71 19.64 5.80 -10.40
CA LYS A 71 19.65 6.71 -11.54
C LYS A 71 20.79 7.72 -11.47
N ALA A 72 21.05 8.32 -10.30
CA ALA A 72 22.13 9.26 -10.10
C ALA A 72 23.50 8.60 -10.34
N ARG A 73 23.72 7.40 -9.82
CA ARG A 73 24.96 6.64 -10.03
C ARG A 73 25.16 6.27 -11.49
N THR A 74 24.10 5.76 -12.15
CA THR A 74 24.17 5.41 -13.57
C THR A 74 24.53 6.61 -14.44
N LYS A 75 24.00 7.80 -14.10
CA LYS A 75 24.33 9.05 -14.79
C LYS A 75 25.80 9.43 -14.62
N VAL A 76 26.33 9.37 -13.39
CA VAL A 76 27.72 9.72 -13.08
C VAL A 76 28.72 8.78 -13.76
N THR A 77 28.44 7.48 -13.79
CA THR A 77 29.30 6.47 -14.42
C THR A 77 29.12 6.38 -15.93
N LYS A 78 28.26 7.24 -16.54
CA LYS A 78 27.94 7.21 -17.98
C LYS A 78 27.43 5.83 -18.46
N GLY A 79 26.79 5.09 -17.58
CA GLY A 79 26.29 3.73 -17.81
C GLY A 79 27.20 2.67 -17.17
N ALA A 80 26.70 1.45 -17.13
CA ALA A 80 27.38 0.33 -16.46
C ALA A 80 28.19 -0.56 -17.39
N GLY A 81 28.37 -0.17 -18.64
CA GLY A 81 29.15 -0.91 -19.65
C GLY A 81 28.44 -2.17 -20.17
N SER A 82 27.74 -2.92 -19.35
CA SER A 82 26.94 -4.08 -19.74
C SER A 82 25.70 -4.23 -18.90
N ARG A 83 24.69 -4.99 -19.41
CA ARG A 83 23.46 -5.30 -18.66
C ARG A 83 23.77 -6.01 -17.33
N LYS A 84 24.68 -6.96 -17.34
CA LYS A 84 25.09 -7.70 -16.13
C LYS A 84 25.72 -6.79 -15.08
N ALA A 85 26.62 -5.90 -15.49
CA ALA A 85 27.23 -4.92 -14.60
C ALA A 85 26.20 -3.91 -14.07
N GLY A 86 25.24 -3.48 -14.90
CA GLY A 86 24.13 -2.60 -14.50
C GLY A 86 23.24 -3.22 -13.44
N LEU A 87 22.83 -4.47 -13.61
CA LEU A 87 22.03 -5.20 -12.63
C LEU A 87 22.79 -5.40 -11.31
N ALA A 88 24.07 -5.78 -11.37
CA ALA A 88 24.91 -5.94 -10.18
C ALA A 88 25.08 -4.62 -9.42
N MET A 89 25.28 -3.51 -10.12
CA MET A 89 25.37 -2.18 -9.52
C MET A 89 24.04 -1.78 -8.86
N ALA A 90 22.90 -1.93 -9.56
CA ALA A 90 21.59 -1.62 -9.01
C ALA A 90 21.30 -2.45 -7.75
N PHE A 91 21.58 -3.76 -7.80
CA PHE A 91 21.41 -4.66 -6.66
C PHE A 91 22.25 -4.21 -5.44
N LYS A 92 23.53 -3.91 -5.63
CA LYS A 92 24.38 -3.43 -4.53
C LYS A 92 23.92 -2.08 -3.96
N LEU A 93 23.46 -1.17 -4.80
CA LEU A 93 22.92 0.12 -4.35
C LEU A 93 21.62 -0.04 -3.57
N LEU A 94 20.73 -0.96 -3.98
CA LEU A 94 19.50 -1.25 -3.26
C LEU A 94 19.78 -1.92 -1.91
N LEU A 95 20.69 -2.88 -1.83
CA LEU A 95 21.14 -3.48 -0.57
C LEU A 95 21.74 -2.44 0.39
N ALA A 96 22.53 -1.50 -0.13
CA ALA A 96 23.07 -0.41 0.69
C ALA A 96 22.00 0.58 1.15
N ALA A 97 20.94 0.78 0.35
CA ALA A 97 19.80 1.61 0.73
C ALA A 97 18.93 0.94 1.81
N GLU A 98 18.75 -0.37 1.73
CA GLU A 98 17.98 -1.18 2.67
C GLU A 98 18.41 -0.95 4.13
N GLN A 99 19.70 -0.81 4.38
CA GLN A 99 20.26 -0.53 5.71
C GLN A 99 19.73 0.77 6.33
N ARG A 100 19.16 1.67 5.55
CA ARG A 100 18.65 2.99 5.94
C ARG A 100 17.14 3.11 5.83
N TRP A 101 16.45 2.08 5.39
CA TRP A 101 14.99 2.10 5.29
C TRP A 101 14.36 2.19 6.67
N ARG A 102 13.37 3.02 6.77
CA ARG A 102 12.54 3.11 7.98
C ARG A 102 11.51 1.99 7.96
N ARG A 103 11.15 1.52 9.13
CA ARG A 103 10.04 0.58 9.27
C ARG A 103 8.74 1.26 8.84
N VAL A 104 7.82 0.46 8.29
CA VAL A 104 6.43 0.89 8.07
C VAL A 104 5.78 1.24 9.41
N ASN A 105 4.85 2.17 9.42
CA ASN A 105 4.04 2.46 10.61
C ASN A 105 3.26 1.20 11.01
N ALA A 106 3.05 0.99 12.32
CA ALA A 106 2.36 -0.19 12.85
C ALA A 106 2.83 -1.51 12.21
N PRO A 107 4.12 -1.90 12.33
CA PRO A 107 4.68 -3.05 11.61
C PRO A 107 4.04 -4.38 12.01
N HIS A 108 3.43 -4.48 13.19
CA HIS A 108 2.69 -5.65 13.65
C HIS A 108 1.46 -5.95 12.76
N LEU A 109 0.82 -4.93 12.19
CA LEU A 109 -0.33 -5.11 11.29
C LEU A 109 0.07 -5.74 9.94
N VAL A 110 1.34 -5.71 9.56
CA VAL A 110 1.83 -6.36 8.33
C VAL A 110 1.60 -7.87 8.36
N ALA A 111 1.73 -8.49 9.53
CA ALA A 111 1.46 -9.92 9.69
C ALA A 111 -0.02 -10.24 9.43
N LEU A 112 -0.94 -9.41 9.92
CA LEU A 112 -2.38 -9.56 9.69
C LEU A 112 -2.74 -9.36 8.21
N VAL A 113 -2.20 -8.34 7.55
CA VAL A 113 -2.37 -8.13 6.11
C VAL A 113 -1.90 -9.34 5.31
N ARG A 114 -0.74 -9.91 5.66
CA ARG A 114 -0.22 -11.13 5.00
C ARG A 114 -1.06 -12.37 5.28
N ALA A 115 -1.73 -12.42 6.43
CA ALA A 115 -2.67 -13.48 6.77
C ALA A 115 -4.03 -13.34 6.05
N GLY A 116 -4.24 -12.23 5.31
CA GLY A 116 -5.48 -11.99 4.57
C GLY A 116 -6.61 -11.39 5.41
N VAL A 117 -6.29 -10.79 6.55
CA VAL A 117 -7.28 -10.05 7.34
C VAL A 117 -7.70 -8.81 6.56
N GLU A 118 -9.01 -8.60 6.46
CA GLU A 118 -9.59 -7.44 5.78
C GLU A 118 -9.64 -6.22 6.72
N PHE A 119 -9.44 -5.04 6.14
CA PHE A 119 -9.41 -3.76 6.87
C PHE A 119 -10.33 -2.73 6.20
N PRO A 120 -11.65 -2.93 6.18
CA PRO A 120 -12.56 -1.97 5.58
C PRO A 120 -12.39 -0.59 6.22
N ASN A 121 -12.09 0.41 5.38
CA ASN A 121 -11.77 1.77 5.82
C ASN A 121 -10.68 1.82 6.91
N GLY A 122 -9.67 0.96 6.79
CA GLY A 122 -8.49 0.97 7.66
C GLY A 122 -8.64 0.33 9.02
N LYS A 123 -9.78 -0.25 9.34
CA LYS A 123 -10.04 -0.93 10.62
C LYS A 123 -10.10 -2.43 10.40
N ALA A 124 -9.38 -3.19 11.25
CA ALA A 124 -9.49 -4.64 11.22
C ALA A 124 -10.94 -5.05 11.50
N GLU A 125 -11.57 -5.80 10.59
CA GLU A 125 -12.75 -6.56 10.95
C GLU A 125 -12.30 -7.72 11.84
N MET A 126 -12.39 -7.50 13.16
CA MET A 126 -12.32 -8.62 14.08
C MET A 126 -13.57 -9.45 13.85
N PHE A 127 -13.39 -10.65 13.32
CA PHE A 127 -14.43 -11.66 13.36
C PHE A 127 -14.84 -11.82 14.83
N THR A 128 -16.00 -11.30 15.16
CA THR A 128 -16.67 -11.66 16.40
C THR A 128 -17.10 -13.10 16.17
N LEU A 129 -16.28 -14.06 16.59
CA LEU A 129 -16.69 -15.46 16.63
C LEU A 129 -17.84 -15.53 17.61
N GLU A 130 -19.06 -15.53 17.10
CA GLU A 130 -20.22 -15.97 17.88
C GLU A 130 -19.90 -17.41 18.32
N PRO A 131 -20.02 -17.73 19.62
CA PRO A 131 -19.55 -19.02 20.16
C PRO A 131 -20.40 -20.24 19.76
N SER A 132 -21.22 -20.15 18.71
CA SER A 132 -22.20 -21.17 18.34
C SER A 132 -21.96 -21.87 17.00
N ASP A 133 -20.86 -21.62 16.30
CA ASP A 133 -20.64 -22.27 15.00
C ASP A 133 -19.39 -23.17 15.00
N ASP A 134 -19.59 -24.42 15.48
CA ASP A 134 -18.58 -25.49 15.45
C ASP A 134 -18.15 -25.88 14.02
N SER A 135 -18.81 -25.39 12.98
CA SER A 135 -18.51 -25.71 11.59
C SER A 135 -17.29 -24.98 11.02
N LEU A 136 -16.83 -23.89 11.69
CA LEU A 136 -15.69 -23.08 11.25
C LEU A 136 -14.34 -23.66 11.66
N PHE A 137 -14.29 -24.55 12.65
CA PHE A 137 -13.04 -25.20 13.09
C PHE A 137 -12.43 -26.14 12.03
N ALA A 138 -13.18 -26.48 10.99
CA ALA A 138 -12.71 -27.37 9.92
C ALA A 138 -11.98 -26.64 8.78
N ARG A 139 -11.90 -25.31 8.76
CA ARG A 139 -11.54 -24.55 7.55
C ARG A 139 -10.22 -23.79 7.52
N SER A 140 -9.42 -23.71 8.57
CA SER A 140 -8.02 -23.25 8.38
C SER A 140 -7.14 -23.46 9.62
N PRO A 141 -6.10 -24.28 9.54
CA PRO A 141 -5.07 -24.38 10.58
C PRO A 141 -4.13 -23.16 10.65
N SER A 142 -4.25 -22.22 9.71
CA SER A 142 -3.29 -21.11 9.54
C SER A 142 -3.54 -19.91 10.44
N VAL A 143 -4.74 -19.74 10.96
CA VAL A 143 -5.09 -18.54 11.77
C VAL A 143 -4.52 -18.62 13.18
N TYR A 144 -4.44 -19.82 13.75
CA TYR A 144 -3.93 -20.01 15.13
C TYR A 144 -2.40 -19.86 15.27
N ALA A 145 -1.66 -20.03 14.18
CA ALA A 145 -0.20 -19.84 14.20
C ALA A 145 0.22 -18.35 14.39
N ALA A 146 -0.70 -17.42 14.14
CA ALA A 146 -0.42 -15.98 14.28
C ALA A 146 -0.56 -15.48 15.74
N GLU A 147 -1.42 -16.10 16.54
CA GLU A 147 -1.59 -15.71 17.96
C GLU A 147 -0.43 -16.17 18.85
N GLU A 148 0.15 -17.34 18.61
CA GLU A 148 1.31 -17.80 19.40
C GLU A 148 2.57 -16.95 19.17
N VAL A 149 2.72 -16.33 18.00
CA VAL A 149 3.85 -15.43 17.71
C VAL A 149 3.72 -14.09 18.44
N LEU A 150 2.49 -13.67 18.78
CA LEU A 150 2.27 -12.38 19.45
C LEU A 150 2.56 -12.44 20.96
N ILE A 151 2.41 -13.60 21.59
CA ILE A 151 2.54 -13.76 23.05
C ILE A 151 4.00 -13.97 23.49
N HIS A 152 4.89 -14.39 22.57
CA HIS A 152 6.30 -14.71 22.92
C HIS A 152 7.31 -13.59 22.60
N ASN A 153 6.87 -12.40 22.16
CA ASN A 153 7.76 -11.26 21.84
C ASN A 153 7.39 -9.95 22.57
N ILE A 154 6.82 -10.05 23.79
CA ILE A 154 6.71 -8.92 24.73
C ILE A 154 7.71 -9.08 25.86
#